data_89c07a574dd71b63b89d339e7273e798
#
_entry.id   89c07a574dd71b63b89d339e7273e798
#
_cell.length_a   1.000
_cell.length_b   1.000
_cell.length_c   1.000
_cell.angle_alpha   90.00
_cell.angle_beta   90.00
_cell.angle_gamma   90.00
#
_symmetry.space_group_name_H-M   'P 1'
#
loop_
_entity.id
_entity.type
_entity.pdbx_description
1 polymer ?
#
loop_
_entity_poly.entity_id
_entity_poly.type
_entity_poly.pdbx_seq_one_letter_code
_entity_poly.pdbx_strand_id
1 'polypeptide(L)'
;MSEVILGRTGITVNKNGFGALPIQRITKEQAAALLQQAYDGGITFFDTARAYTDSEEKLGYALSHVRSHIYLATKTAAQTADDFWKDLETSLKLLKTDCIDIYQFHNPAFCPKPGDESGLYDAALKAKEQGKIRFIGITNHRLSVAQEAIDSGLYDTLQFPFCYLATEKDLALVQGCKEQNMGFIAMKSLSGGLITNAAAAYAYADQYDNVLPIWGIQKKEELEQFLSFIKEPPAMTEPIRAMIEQDRKLLSGSFCRGC
;
A
#
# COMPACT_ATOMS: atom_id res chain seq x y z
N MET A 1 -19.01 -6.75 -5.45
CA MET A 1 -17.90 -6.21 -4.65
C MET A 1 -16.64 -6.65 -5.33
N SER A 2 -15.79 -5.73 -5.73
CA SER A 2 -14.54 -6.08 -6.41
C SER A 2 -13.48 -6.44 -5.37
N GLU A 3 -12.92 -7.64 -5.46
CA GLU A 3 -11.90 -8.16 -4.54
C GLU A 3 -10.58 -8.39 -5.25
N VAL A 4 -9.50 -8.41 -4.48
CA VAL A 4 -8.16 -8.75 -4.94
C VAL A 4 -7.51 -9.74 -3.98
N ILE A 5 -6.76 -10.69 -4.53
CA ILE A 5 -5.88 -11.57 -3.79
C ILE A 5 -4.46 -11.04 -3.96
N LEU A 6 -3.79 -10.73 -2.86
CA LEU A 6 -2.41 -10.25 -2.87
C LEU A 6 -1.42 -11.40 -3.10
N GLY A 7 -1.44 -11.96 -4.29
CA GLY A 7 -0.53 -13.00 -4.74
C GLY A 7 -0.41 -14.15 -3.75
N ARG A 8 0.83 -14.63 -3.54
CA ARG A 8 1.14 -15.76 -2.65
C ARG A 8 0.83 -15.54 -1.17
N THR A 9 0.48 -14.31 -0.76
CA THR A 9 0.08 -14.05 0.63
C THR A 9 -1.26 -14.69 0.98
N GLY A 10 -2.12 -14.92 -0.02
CA GLY A 10 -3.50 -15.37 0.17
C GLY A 10 -4.41 -14.34 0.84
N ILE A 11 -3.91 -13.12 1.13
CA ILE A 11 -4.73 -12.04 1.66
C ILE A 11 -5.74 -11.62 0.61
N THR A 12 -7.03 -11.77 0.94
CA THR A 12 -8.15 -11.35 0.09
C THR A 12 -8.86 -10.17 0.73
N VAL A 13 -8.98 -9.07 -0.01
CA VAL A 13 -9.61 -7.83 0.45
C VAL A 13 -10.37 -7.16 -0.69
N ASN A 14 -11.31 -6.26 -0.37
CA ASN A 14 -11.88 -5.42 -1.41
C ASN A 14 -10.83 -4.43 -1.96
N LYS A 15 -11.03 -3.93 -3.19
CA LYS A 15 -10.10 -3.00 -3.86
C LYS A 15 -10.14 -1.58 -3.30
N ASN A 16 -10.22 -1.45 -1.98
CA ASN A 16 -10.19 -0.19 -1.24
C ASN A 16 -9.26 -0.30 -0.03
N GLY A 17 -7.97 -0.27 -0.25
CA GLY A 17 -7.01 -0.15 0.84
C GLY A 17 -6.96 1.28 1.39
N PHE A 18 -6.79 1.43 2.70
CA PHE A 18 -6.63 2.72 3.36
C PHE A 18 -5.14 3.09 3.45
N GLY A 19 -4.74 4.17 2.76
CA GLY A 19 -3.40 4.74 2.86
C GLY A 19 -3.33 5.76 3.99
N ALA A 20 -2.69 5.43 5.11
CA ALA A 20 -2.70 6.20 6.33
C ALA A 20 -1.65 7.34 6.40
N LEU A 21 -0.94 7.66 5.32
CA LEU A 21 -0.04 8.81 5.30
C LEU A 21 -0.74 10.15 5.66
N PRO A 22 -1.94 10.48 5.12
CA PRO A 22 -2.55 11.77 5.39
C PRO A 22 -3.06 11.95 6.82
N ILE A 23 -3.36 10.87 7.57
CA ILE A 23 -3.88 11.01 8.94
C ILE A 23 -2.88 11.62 9.92
N GLN A 24 -1.58 11.67 9.58
CA GLN A 24 -0.58 12.40 10.38
C GLN A 24 -0.90 13.91 10.50
N ARG A 25 -1.75 14.47 9.62
CA ARG A 25 -2.10 15.89 9.55
C ARG A 25 -3.34 16.27 10.35
N ILE A 26 -4.04 15.31 10.93
CA ILE A 26 -5.26 15.49 11.72
C ILE A 26 -5.05 15.02 13.15
N THR A 27 -5.94 15.41 14.09
CA THR A 27 -5.79 14.98 15.48
C THR A 27 -5.98 13.47 15.64
N LYS A 28 -5.56 12.93 16.78
CA LYS A 28 -5.72 11.50 17.11
C LYS A 28 -7.20 11.08 17.13
N GLU A 29 -8.06 11.93 17.67
CA GLU A 29 -9.50 11.69 17.76
C GLU A 29 -10.16 11.72 16.38
N GLN A 30 -9.77 12.69 15.54
CA GLN A 30 -10.24 12.77 14.14
C GLN A 30 -9.81 11.55 13.34
N ALA A 31 -8.54 11.15 13.49
CA ALA A 31 -8.02 9.95 12.84
C ALA A 31 -8.76 8.69 13.32
N ALA A 32 -8.99 8.55 14.62
CA ALA A 32 -9.71 7.41 15.17
C ALA A 32 -11.14 7.30 14.64
N ALA A 33 -11.87 8.41 14.59
CA ALA A 33 -13.22 8.42 14.02
C ALA A 33 -13.23 8.03 12.52
N LEU A 34 -12.27 8.55 11.76
CA LEU A 34 -12.13 8.26 10.33
C LEU A 34 -11.76 6.78 10.08
N LEU A 35 -10.81 6.23 10.84
CA LEU A 35 -10.35 4.85 10.73
C LEU A 35 -11.46 3.86 11.15
N GLN A 36 -12.19 4.18 12.23
CA GLN A 36 -13.32 3.36 12.65
C GLN A 36 -14.43 3.36 11.58
N GLN A 37 -14.76 4.53 11.02
CA GLN A 37 -15.75 4.62 9.93
C GLN A 37 -15.28 3.84 8.69
N ALA A 38 -13.98 3.85 8.38
CA ALA A 38 -13.41 3.07 7.28
C ALA A 38 -13.61 1.56 7.49
N TYR A 39 -13.28 1.07 8.69
CA TYR A 39 -13.48 -0.33 9.08
C TYR A 39 -14.96 -0.73 9.05
N ASP A 40 -15.83 0.04 9.68
CA ASP A 40 -17.29 -0.21 9.71
C ASP A 40 -17.90 -0.19 8.30
N GLY A 41 -17.32 0.59 7.39
CA GLY A 41 -17.68 0.66 5.99
C GLY A 41 -17.14 -0.47 5.11
N GLY A 42 -16.33 -1.38 5.69
CA GLY A 42 -15.82 -2.59 5.03
C GLY A 42 -14.38 -2.50 4.51
N ILE A 43 -13.63 -1.44 4.80
CA ILE A 43 -12.18 -1.41 4.53
C ILE A 43 -11.47 -2.26 5.57
N THR A 44 -10.72 -3.26 5.11
CA THR A 44 -10.00 -4.19 5.99
C THR A 44 -8.48 -4.18 5.79
N PHE A 45 -7.97 -3.42 4.82
CA PHE A 45 -6.53 -3.27 4.58
C PHE A 45 -6.08 -1.85 4.90
N PHE A 46 -5.10 -1.71 5.81
CA PHE A 46 -4.56 -0.42 6.26
C PHE A 46 -3.04 -0.40 6.08
N ASP A 47 -2.56 0.60 5.31
CA ASP A 47 -1.14 0.79 5.01
C ASP A 47 -0.61 2.04 5.71
N THR A 48 0.47 1.90 6.46
CA THR A 48 1.20 2.97 7.13
C THR A 48 2.71 2.84 6.96
N ALA A 49 3.51 3.57 7.73
CA ALA A 49 4.96 3.44 7.78
C ALA A 49 5.53 4.01 9.07
N ARG A 50 6.68 3.47 9.52
CA ARG A 50 7.46 4.03 10.64
C ARG A 50 7.77 5.52 10.44
N ALA A 51 8.04 5.92 9.19
CA ALA A 51 8.35 7.29 8.81
C ALA A 51 7.16 8.26 8.79
N TYR A 52 5.92 7.78 8.99
CA TYR A 52 4.72 8.62 8.96
C TYR A 52 4.36 9.15 10.37
N THR A 53 5.31 9.81 11.01
CA THR A 53 5.19 10.45 12.33
C THR A 53 4.40 9.61 13.36
N ASP A 54 3.15 9.95 13.61
CA ASP A 54 2.24 9.33 14.59
C ASP A 54 1.15 8.43 13.97
N SER A 55 1.26 8.13 12.66
CA SER A 55 0.24 7.34 11.94
C SER A 55 0.07 5.92 12.50
N GLU A 56 1.17 5.24 12.86
CA GLU A 56 1.10 3.92 13.49
C GLU A 56 0.41 3.97 14.87
N GLU A 57 0.69 5.00 15.67
CA GLU A 57 0.05 5.18 16.98
C GLU A 57 -1.46 5.42 16.83
N LYS A 58 -1.87 6.24 15.84
CA LYS A 58 -3.27 6.52 15.53
C LYS A 58 -4.02 5.27 15.08
N LEU A 59 -3.40 4.45 14.22
CA LEU A 59 -3.95 3.15 13.82
C LEU A 59 -4.11 2.20 15.00
N GLY A 60 -3.06 2.03 15.82
CA GLY A 60 -3.12 1.18 17.01
C GLY A 60 -4.13 1.68 18.04
N TYR A 61 -4.31 3.00 18.18
CA TYR A 61 -5.34 3.57 19.05
C TYR A 61 -6.75 3.28 18.54
N ALA A 62 -6.98 3.41 17.22
CA ALA A 62 -8.31 3.28 16.63
C ALA A 62 -8.73 1.82 16.43
N LEU A 63 -7.83 0.93 15.98
CA LEU A 63 -8.20 -0.36 15.40
C LEU A 63 -7.64 -1.59 16.12
N SER A 64 -6.90 -1.42 17.24
CA SER A 64 -6.35 -2.59 17.96
C SER A 64 -7.42 -3.58 18.44
N HIS A 65 -8.63 -3.11 18.78
CA HIS A 65 -9.74 -3.92 19.22
C HIS A 65 -10.35 -4.82 18.12
N VAL A 66 -10.09 -4.53 16.86
CA VAL A 66 -10.52 -5.30 15.68
C VAL A 66 -9.35 -5.92 14.92
N ARG A 67 -8.17 -6.02 15.55
CA ARG A 67 -6.92 -6.45 14.92
C ARG A 67 -7.04 -7.75 14.12
N SER A 68 -7.80 -8.72 14.61
CA SER A 68 -8.00 -10.02 13.94
C SER A 68 -8.87 -9.96 12.68
N HIS A 69 -9.54 -8.83 12.43
CA HIS A 69 -10.42 -8.62 11.28
C HIS A 69 -9.82 -7.71 10.20
N ILE A 70 -8.60 -7.24 10.43
CA ILE A 70 -7.92 -6.33 9.51
C ILE A 70 -6.53 -6.84 9.14
N TYR A 71 -6.02 -6.35 8.02
CA TYR A 71 -4.64 -6.53 7.58
C TYR A 71 -3.88 -5.22 7.72
N LEU A 72 -2.72 -5.27 8.38
CA LEU A 72 -1.83 -4.14 8.60
C LEU A 72 -0.57 -4.30 7.75
N ALA A 73 -0.31 -3.29 6.93
CA ALA A 73 0.97 -3.13 6.25
C ALA A 73 1.70 -1.91 6.83
N THR A 74 2.95 -2.07 7.24
CA THR A 74 3.82 -0.95 7.63
C THR A 74 5.22 -1.13 7.06
N LYS A 75 6.09 -0.15 7.25
CA LYS A 75 7.36 -0.06 6.54
C LYS A 75 8.47 0.44 7.45
N THR A 76 9.68 -0.09 7.23
CA THR A 76 10.93 0.40 7.85
C THR A 76 11.84 1.06 6.82
N ALA A 77 12.45 2.18 7.17
CA ALA A 77 13.52 2.81 6.41
C ALA A 77 14.92 2.44 6.93
N ALA A 78 15.02 1.39 7.74
CA ALA A 78 16.27 0.89 8.30
C ALA A 78 17.32 0.61 7.21
N GLN A 79 18.58 0.88 7.54
CA GLN A 79 19.73 0.61 6.68
C GLN A 79 20.58 -0.55 7.21
N THR A 80 20.34 -0.98 8.45
CA THR A 80 21.02 -2.07 9.13
C THR A 80 20.04 -3.02 9.80
N ALA A 81 20.46 -4.24 10.09
CA ALA A 81 19.67 -5.21 10.83
C ALA A 81 19.27 -4.69 12.23
N ASP A 82 20.15 -3.98 12.94
CA ASP A 82 19.84 -3.43 14.26
C ASP A 82 18.75 -2.37 14.22
N ASP A 83 18.78 -1.49 13.21
CA ASP A 83 17.74 -0.47 13.04
C ASP A 83 16.43 -1.10 12.58
N PHE A 84 16.49 -2.16 11.77
CA PHE A 84 15.29 -2.95 11.41
C PHE A 84 14.56 -3.47 12.65
N TRP A 85 15.30 -4.06 13.61
CA TRP A 85 14.70 -4.57 14.84
C TRP A 85 14.11 -3.46 15.71
N LYS A 86 14.79 -2.32 15.84
CA LYS A 86 14.28 -1.15 16.58
C LYS A 86 12.98 -0.63 15.96
N ASP A 87 12.95 -0.52 14.63
CA ASP A 87 11.75 -0.08 13.90
C ASP A 87 10.60 -1.07 14.07
N LEU A 88 10.86 -2.37 13.92
CA LEU A 88 9.86 -3.42 14.06
C LEU A 88 9.23 -3.43 15.46
N GLU A 89 10.05 -3.43 16.51
CA GLU A 89 9.56 -3.42 17.90
C GLU A 89 8.77 -2.14 18.20
N THR A 90 9.20 -1.01 17.65
CA THR A 90 8.47 0.26 17.78
C THR A 90 7.12 0.18 17.06
N SER A 91 7.10 -0.35 15.83
CA SER A 91 5.86 -0.50 15.04
C SER A 91 4.87 -1.43 15.74
N LEU A 92 5.31 -2.59 16.24
CA LEU A 92 4.47 -3.52 17.01
C LEU A 92 3.83 -2.85 18.22
N LYS A 93 4.64 -2.10 18.99
CA LYS A 93 4.18 -1.36 20.17
C LYS A 93 3.15 -0.28 19.82
N LEU A 94 3.41 0.53 18.78
CA LEU A 94 2.54 1.64 18.39
C LEU A 94 1.24 1.14 17.76
N LEU A 95 1.31 0.11 16.94
CA LEU A 95 0.16 -0.56 16.33
C LEU A 95 -0.63 -1.42 17.33
N LYS A 96 -0.08 -1.64 18.55
CA LYS A 96 -0.67 -2.49 19.60
C LYS A 96 -1.00 -3.89 19.10
N THR A 97 -0.04 -4.54 18.49
CA THR A 97 -0.16 -5.88 17.91
C THR A 97 1.12 -6.67 18.11
N ASP A 98 1.02 -7.97 18.23
CA ASP A 98 2.15 -8.88 18.31
C ASP A 98 2.65 -9.33 16.93
N CYS A 99 1.85 -9.09 15.88
CA CYS A 99 2.17 -9.49 14.53
C CYS A 99 1.67 -8.46 13.51
N ILE A 100 2.53 -8.12 12.54
CA ILE A 100 2.22 -7.29 11.38
C ILE A 100 2.03 -8.20 10.17
N ASP A 101 0.97 -7.98 9.37
CA ASP A 101 0.69 -8.83 8.22
C ASP A 101 1.73 -8.65 7.11
N ILE A 102 2.02 -7.41 6.69
CA ILE A 102 3.02 -7.11 5.67
C ILE A 102 4.01 -6.09 6.21
N TYR A 103 5.27 -6.49 6.39
CA TYR A 103 6.34 -5.58 6.80
C TYR A 103 7.26 -5.31 5.60
N GLN A 104 7.43 -4.04 5.25
CA GLN A 104 8.02 -3.64 3.97
C GLN A 104 9.31 -2.84 4.16
N PHE A 105 10.29 -3.06 3.30
CA PHE A 105 11.43 -2.13 3.16
C PHE A 105 10.96 -0.87 2.43
N HIS A 106 11.16 0.30 3.05
CA HIS A 106 10.61 1.58 2.63
C HIS A 106 11.51 2.32 1.64
N ASN A 107 11.30 2.10 0.35
CA ASN A 107 12.04 2.77 -0.74
C ASN A 107 13.57 2.64 -0.63
N PRO A 108 14.12 1.45 -0.35
CA PRO A 108 15.57 1.27 -0.27
C PRO A 108 16.24 1.60 -1.60
N ALA A 109 17.51 2.02 -1.55
CA ALA A 109 18.29 2.35 -2.74
C ALA A 109 18.69 1.10 -3.55
N PHE A 110 18.61 -0.08 -2.94
CA PHE A 110 18.94 -1.40 -3.48
C PHE A 110 17.82 -2.41 -3.13
N CYS A 111 17.88 -3.59 -3.68
CA CYS A 111 16.98 -4.68 -3.34
C CYS A 111 17.65 -5.56 -2.25
N PRO A 112 17.24 -5.50 -0.95
CA PRO A 112 17.79 -6.36 0.09
C PRO A 112 17.64 -7.85 -0.22
N LYS A 113 18.71 -8.64 -0.02
CA LYS A 113 18.77 -10.08 -0.31
C LYS A 113 19.40 -10.85 0.85
N PRO A 114 19.15 -12.17 0.95
CA PRO A 114 19.81 -13.00 1.95
C PRO A 114 21.33 -12.89 1.86
N GLY A 115 21.98 -12.69 3.01
CA GLY A 115 23.45 -12.64 3.11
C GLY A 115 24.10 -11.36 2.58
N ASP A 116 23.33 -10.32 2.21
CA ASP A 116 23.94 -9.03 1.85
C ASP A 116 24.51 -8.29 3.09
N GLU A 117 25.39 -7.33 2.85
CA GLU A 117 26.10 -6.59 3.92
C GLU A 117 25.16 -5.83 4.85
N SER A 118 23.93 -5.50 4.43
CA SER A 118 22.97 -4.80 5.26
C SER A 118 22.35 -5.70 6.34
N GLY A 119 22.27 -7.01 6.09
CA GLY A 119 21.58 -7.99 6.93
C GLY A 119 20.07 -7.78 7.05
N LEU A 120 19.49 -6.86 6.25
CA LEU A 120 18.08 -6.48 6.36
C LEU A 120 17.14 -7.63 6.02
N TYR A 121 17.42 -8.35 4.93
CA TYR A 121 16.55 -9.45 4.51
C TYR A 121 16.63 -10.62 5.50
N ASP A 122 17.81 -10.93 6.02
CA ASP A 122 18.00 -11.98 7.05
C ASP A 122 17.28 -11.60 8.36
N ALA A 123 17.28 -10.31 8.74
CA ALA A 123 16.50 -9.82 9.87
C ALA A 123 14.98 -10.00 9.64
N ALA A 124 14.50 -9.74 8.43
CA ALA A 124 13.09 -9.95 8.06
C ALA A 124 12.70 -11.43 8.09
N LEU A 125 13.57 -12.34 7.63
CA LEU A 125 13.34 -13.79 7.75
C LEU A 125 13.23 -14.22 9.22
N LYS A 126 14.13 -13.77 10.08
CA LYS A 126 14.08 -14.05 11.52
C LYS A 126 12.80 -13.48 12.17
N ALA A 127 12.38 -12.28 11.77
CA ALA A 127 11.13 -11.69 12.27
C ALA A 127 9.91 -12.53 11.87
N LYS A 128 9.91 -13.09 10.65
CA LYS A 128 8.90 -14.01 10.16
C LYS A 128 8.91 -15.35 10.92
N GLU A 129 10.07 -15.92 11.17
CA GLU A 129 10.23 -17.14 12.00
C GLU A 129 9.74 -16.93 13.43
N GLN A 130 9.94 -15.75 14.00
CA GLN A 130 9.45 -15.37 15.33
C GLN A 130 7.95 -15.05 15.35
N GLY A 131 7.27 -15.06 14.21
CA GLY A 131 5.84 -14.73 14.11
C GLY A 131 5.51 -13.24 14.28
N LYS A 132 6.52 -12.35 14.26
CA LYS A 132 6.34 -10.89 14.40
C LYS A 132 5.85 -10.24 13.11
N ILE A 133 6.13 -10.87 11.96
CA ILE A 133 5.61 -10.50 10.65
C ILE A 133 5.15 -11.73 9.90
N ARG A 134 4.13 -11.59 9.04
CA ARG A 134 3.65 -12.71 8.22
C ARG A 134 4.30 -12.75 6.85
N PHE A 135 4.40 -11.58 6.20
CA PHE A 135 4.88 -11.44 4.84
C PHE A 135 5.92 -10.33 4.73
N ILE A 136 6.90 -10.53 3.83
CA ILE A 136 7.96 -9.58 3.54
C ILE A 136 7.61 -8.84 2.25
N GLY A 137 7.50 -7.51 2.35
CA GLY A 137 7.25 -6.64 1.20
C GLY A 137 8.40 -5.68 0.92
N ILE A 138 8.34 -5.05 -0.23
CA ILE A 138 9.21 -3.93 -0.60
C ILE A 138 8.39 -2.83 -1.22
N THR A 139 8.69 -1.56 -0.88
CA THR A 139 8.15 -0.41 -1.59
C THR A 139 9.26 0.26 -2.37
N ASN A 140 8.98 0.74 -3.57
CA ASN A 140 9.98 1.52 -4.29
C ASN A 140 9.33 2.53 -5.25
N HIS A 141 10.13 3.51 -5.68
CA HIS A 141 9.78 4.48 -6.68
C HIS A 141 10.65 4.34 -7.94
N ARG A 142 11.70 3.53 -7.87
CA ARG A 142 12.63 3.25 -8.97
C ARG A 142 12.24 1.97 -9.66
N LEU A 143 12.03 2.05 -10.97
CA LEU A 143 11.70 0.89 -11.81
C LEU A 143 12.74 -0.23 -11.71
N SER A 144 14.02 0.11 -11.65
CA SER A 144 15.11 -0.88 -11.58
C SER A 144 15.04 -1.72 -10.31
N VAL A 145 14.85 -1.10 -9.14
CA VAL A 145 14.76 -1.83 -7.86
C VAL A 145 13.47 -2.65 -7.79
N ALA A 146 12.35 -2.10 -8.30
CA ALA A 146 11.09 -2.82 -8.35
C ALA A 146 11.17 -4.06 -9.25
N GLN A 147 11.80 -3.94 -10.43
CA GLN A 147 12.04 -5.07 -11.32
C GLN A 147 12.95 -6.11 -10.67
N GLU A 148 14.04 -5.67 -10.05
CA GLU A 148 14.96 -6.56 -9.33
C GLU A 148 14.24 -7.33 -8.20
N ALA A 149 13.32 -6.68 -7.49
CA ALA A 149 12.53 -7.33 -6.46
C ALA A 149 11.61 -8.43 -7.02
N ILE A 150 10.98 -8.18 -8.18
CA ILE A 150 10.16 -9.17 -8.88
C ILE A 150 11.04 -10.35 -9.33
N ASP A 151 12.15 -10.06 -10.00
CA ASP A 151 13.05 -11.08 -10.58
C ASP A 151 13.69 -11.96 -9.50
N SER A 152 13.90 -11.40 -8.30
CA SER A 152 14.49 -12.14 -7.17
C SER A 152 13.59 -13.25 -6.64
N GLY A 153 12.27 -13.14 -6.80
CA GLY A 153 11.29 -14.07 -6.22
C GLY A 153 11.21 -14.05 -4.68
N LEU A 154 11.95 -13.15 -4.01
CA LEU A 154 12.11 -13.11 -2.56
C LEU A 154 10.94 -12.46 -1.82
N TYR A 155 10.24 -11.52 -2.45
CA TYR A 155 9.23 -10.68 -1.81
C TYR A 155 7.82 -11.22 -2.02
N ASP A 156 6.99 -11.12 -0.98
CA ASP A 156 5.58 -11.51 -1.05
C ASP A 156 4.72 -10.39 -1.69
N THR A 157 5.13 -9.11 -1.53
CA THR A 157 4.44 -7.95 -2.11
C THR A 157 5.40 -6.89 -2.64
N LEU A 158 5.01 -6.21 -3.72
CA LEU A 158 5.59 -4.97 -4.20
C LEU A 158 4.59 -3.83 -4.03
N GLN A 159 5.00 -2.73 -3.40
CA GLN A 159 4.23 -1.48 -3.38
C GLN A 159 4.92 -0.44 -4.27
N PHE A 160 4.21 0.01 -5.31
CA PHE A 160 4.75 0.91 -6.32
C PHE A 160 3.72 1.98 -6.74
N PRO A 161 4.15 3.20 -7.16
CA PRO A 161 3.22 4.21 -7.68
C PRO A 161 2.50 3.70 -8.93
N PHE A 162 1.16 3.68 -8.87
CA PHE A 162 0.36 3.22 -9.99
C PHE A 162 -0.98 3.93 -10.06
N CYS A 163 -1.27 4.54 -11.20
CA CYS A 163 -2.50 5.25 -11.51
C CYS A 163 -2.71 5.25 -13.02
N TYR A 164 -3.75 5.86 -13.53
CA TYR A 164 -4.02 5.91 -14.97
C TYR A 164 -3.02 6.76 -15.80
N LEU A 165 -2.04 7.41 -15.15
CA LEU A 165 -0.89 8.04 -15.81
C LEU A 165 0.31 7.07 -15.94
N ALA A 166 0.15 5.81 -15.54
CA ALA A 166 1.18 4.79 -15.63
C ALA A 166 1.68 4.58 -17.06
N THR A 167 2.99 4.36 -17.19
CA THR A 167 3.65 4.06 -18.46
C THR A 167 3.65 2.55 -18.71
N GLU A 168 4.03 2.14 -19.93
CA GLU A 168 4.20 0.71 -20.26
C GLU A 168 5.18 -0.01 -19.31
N LYS A 169 6.21 0.68 -18.83
CA LYS A 169 7.16 0.12 -17.85
C LYS A 169 6.51 -0.13 -16.48
N ASP A 170 5.59 0.74 -16.06
CA ASP A 170 4.84 0.55 -14.82
C ASP A 170 3.84 -0.62 -14.96
N LEU A 171 3.21 -0.75 -16.13
CA LEU A 171 2.34 -1.86 -16.47
C LEU A 171 3.09 -3.20 -16.48
N ALA A 172 4.33 -3.20 -16.98
CA ALA A 172 5.18 -4.38 -16.96
C ALA A 172 5.46 -4.87 -15.53
N LEU A 173 5.62 -3.99 -14.54
CA LEU A 173 5.76 -4.39 -13.13
C LEU A 173 4.49 -5.06 -12.60
N VAL A 174 3.31 -4.55 -12.94
CA VAL A 174 2.02 -5.16 -12.55
C VAL A 174 1.91 -6.57 -13.12
N GLN A 175 2.26 -6.73 -14.40
CA GLN A 175 2.24 -8.04 -15.08
C GLN A 175 3.30 -8.98 -14.48
N GLY A 176 4.52 -8.50 -14.24
CA GLY A 176 5.59 -9.30 -13.62
C GLY A 176 5.21 -9.79 -12.20
N CYS A 177 4.57 -8.94 -11.40
CA CYS A 177 4.04 -9.36 -10.10
C CYS A 177 2.98 -10.46 -10.24
N LYS A 178 2.08 -10.34 -11.24
CA LYS A 178 1.08 -11.37 -11.51
C LYS A 178 1.71 -12.72 -11.88
N GLU A 179 2.70 -12.71 -12.77
CA GLU A 179 3.41 -13.92 -13.22
C GLU A 179 4.19 -14.58 -12.08
N GLN A 180 4.74 -13.79 -11.16
CA GLN A 180 5.47 -14.28 -9.99
C GLN A 180 4.57 -14.60 -8.78
N ASN A 181 3.24 -14.50 -8.94
CA ASN A 181 2.28 -14.62 -7.82
C ASN A 181 2.65 -13.74 -6.62
N MET A 182 3.09 -12.51 -6.90
CA MET A 182 3.46 -11.48 -5.96
C MET A 182 2.34 -10.44 -5.86
N GLY A 183 1.94 -10.04 -4.65
CA GLY A 183 0.90 -9.03 -4.46
C GLY A 183 1.38 -7.65 -4.93
N PHE A 184 0.55 -6.92 -5.69
CA PHE A 184 0.85 -5.55 -6.11
C PHE A 184 -0.02 -4.54 -5.36
N ILE A 185 0.61 -3.68 -4.56
CA ILE A 185 -0.05 -2.60 -3.81
C ILE A 185 0.20 -1.28 -4.56
N ALA A 186 -0.87 -0.68 -5.09
CA ALA A 186 -0.79 0.56 -5.85
C ALA A 186 -0.84 1.77 -4.91
N MET A 187 0.30 2.41 -4.67
CA MET A 187 0.35 3.70 -3.97
C MET A 187 0.21 4.85 -4.95
N LYS A 188 -0.15 6.04 -4.46
CA LYS A 188 -0.32 7.27 -5.26
C LYS A 188 -1.34 7.11 -6.40
N SER A 189 -2.39 6.33 -6.19
CA SER A 189 -3.40 6.08 -7.21
C SER A 189 -4.20 7.33 -7.62
N LEU A 190 -4.13 8.41 -6.82
CA LEU A 190 -4.56 9.77 -7.19
C LEU A 190 -3.40 10.69 -7.59
N SER A 191 -2.21 10.13 -7.89
CA SER A 191 -1.02 10.90 -8.33
C SER A 191 -0.67 12.08 -7.43
N GLY A 192 -0.81 11.92 -6.09
CA GLY A 192 -0.53 12.98 -5.12
C GLY A 192 -1.50 14.16 -5.16
N GLY A 193 -2.69 13.96 -5.72
CA GLY A 193 -3.75 14.98 -5.86
C GLY A 193 -3.84 15.61 -7.25
N LEU A 194 -2.99 15.21 -8.22
CA LEU A 194 -3.13 15.62 -9.62
C LEU A 194 -4.39 15.02 -10.25
N ILE A 195 -4.73 13.81 -9.89
CA ILE A 195 -5.96 13.14 -10.29
C ILE A 195 -7.06 13.51 -9.30
N THR A 196 -8.08 14.22 -9.77
CA THR A 196 -9.19 14.69 -8.95
C THR A 196 -10.45 13.84 -9.08
N ASN A 197 -10.55 13.01 -10.13
CA ASN A 197 -11.68 12.13 -10.31
C ASN A 197 -11.39 10.74 -9.70
N ALA A 198 -11.89 10.53 -8.47
CA ALA A 198 -11.70 9.27 -7.75
C ALA A 198 -12.39 8.08 -8.44
N ALA A 199 -13.55 8.29 -9.07
CA ALA A 199 -14.26 7.23 -9.79
C ALA A 199 -13.45 6.72 -10.99
N ALA A 200 -12.80 7.63 -11.74
CA ALA A 200 -11.93 7.24 -12.85
C ALA A 200 -10.68 6.51 -12.38
N ALA A 201 -10.08 6.99 -11.28
CA ALA A 201 -8.91 6.33 -10.68
C ALA A 201 -9.26 4.92 -10.20
N TYR A 202 -10.41 4.76 -9.53
CA TYR A 202 -10.89 3.47 -9.10
C TYR A 202 -11.17 2.53 -10.28
N ALA A 203 -11.98 2.98 -11.25
CA ALA A 203 -12.33 2.20 -12.43
C ALA A 203 -11.10 1.76 -13.23
N TYR A 204 -10.03 2.58 -13.23
CA TYR A 204 -8.76 2.20 -13.85
C TYR A 204 -8.06 1.10 -13.08
N ALA A 205 -7.91 1.23 -11.76
CA ALA A 205 -7.26 0.23 -10.92
C ALA A 205 -8.04 -1.10 -10.90
N ASP A 206 -9.37 -1.03 -11.01
CA ASP A 206 -10.26 -2.20 -10.96
C ASP A 206 -10.11 -3.14 -12.18
N GLN A 207 -9.55 -2.66 -13.30
CA GLN A 207 -9.26 -3.49 -14.47
C GLN A 207 -8.17 -4.54 -14.24
N TYR A 208 -7.35 -4.38 -13.19
CA TYR A 208 -6.23 -5.26 -12.87
C TYR A 208 -6.59 -6.16 -11.69
N ASP A 209 -6.72 -7.44 -11.92
CA ASP A 209 -7.16 -8.44 -10.94
C ASP A 209 -6.18 -8.66 -9.77
N ASN A 210 -4.91 -8.29 -9.94
CA ASN A 210 -3.84 -8.43 -8.95
C ASN A 210 -3.44 -7.11 -8.26
N VAL A 211 -4.15 -6.00 -8.50
CA VAL A 211 -3.79 -4.67 -7.97
C VAL A 211 -4.70 -4.27 -6.81
N LEU A 212 -4.10 -3.96 -5.67
CA LEU A 212 -4.76 -3.32 -4.53
C LEU A 212 -4.40 -1.84 -4.47
N PRO A 213 -5.29 -0.90 -4.83
CA PRO A 213 -5.05 0.51 -4.60
C PRO A 213 -5.17 0.86 -3.11
N ILE A 214 -4.25 1.69 -2.62
CA ILE A 214 -4.35 2.30 -1.30
C ILE A 214 -4.63 3.80 -1.46
N TRP A 215 -5.74 4.25 -0.89
CA TRP A 215 -6.22 5.63 -1.02
C TRP A 215 -5.76 6.45 0.18
N GLY A 216 -5.06 7.55 -0.08
CA GLY A 216 -4.69 8.50 0.97
C GLY A 216 -5.90 9.32 1.38
N ILE A 217 -6.44 9.08 2.56
CA ILE A 217 -7.68 9.67 3.07
C ILE A 217 -7.41 10.45 4.36
N GLN A 218 -7.91 11.67 4.46
CA GLN A 218 -7.87 12.49 5.68
C GLN A 218 -9.19 13.20 6.01
N LYS A 219 -10.15 13.19 5.06
CA LYS A 219 -11.46 13.85 5.24
C LYS A 219 -12.58 12.80 5.15
N LYS A 220 -13.65 13.10 5.87
CA LYS A 220 -14.84 12.22 5.89
C LYS A 220 -15.47 12.08 4.50
N GLU A 221 -15.54 13.17 3.75
CA GLU A 221 -16.14 13.20 2.42
C GLU A 221 -15.33 12.34 1.43
N GLU A 222 -14.00 12.35 1.54
CA GLU A 222 -13.10 11.48 0.76
C GLU A 222 -13.38 10.00 1.09
N LEU A 223 -13.49 9.68 2.38
CA LEU A 223 -13.79 8.32 2.82
C LEU A 223 -15.16 7.85 2.32
N GLU A 224 -16.20 8.65 2.49
CA GLU A 224 -17.56 8.32 2.06
C GLU A 224 -17.63 8.01 0.56
N GLN A 225 -16.88 8.74 -0.25
CA GLN A 225 -16.76 8.48 -1.69
C GLN A 225 -16.16 7.09 -1.96
N PHE A 226 -15.03 6.72 -1.31
CA PHE A 226 -14.44 5.41 -1.51
C PHE A 226 -15.27 4.27 -0.92
N LEU A 227 -15.98 4.50 0.19
CA LEU A 227 -16.91 3.53 0.74
C LEU A 227 -18.10 3.26 -0.19
N SER A 228 -18.55 4.27 -0.93
CA SER A 228 -19.61 4.07 -1.94
C SER A 228 -19.16 3.11 -3.05
N PHE A 229 -17.89 3.11 -3.42
CA PHE A 229 -17.32 2.23 -4.44
C PHE A 229 -17.23 0.75 -4.01
N ILE A 230 -17.30 0.46 -2.72
CA ILE A 230 -17.41 -0.92 -2.22
C ILE A 230 -18.78 -1.49 -2.60
N LYS A 231 -19.82 -0.67 -2.51
CA LYS A 231 -21.22 -1.06 -2.82
C LYS A 231 -21.49 -1.05 -4.31
N GLU A 232 -21.07 0.03 -4.98
CA GLU A 232 -21.30 0.29 -6.40
C GLU A 232 -19.96 0.70 -7.06
N PRO A 233 -19.12 -0.29 -7.45
CA PRO A 233 -17.85 0.00 -8.09
C PRO A 233 -18.03 0.79 -9.39
N PRO A 234 -17.33 1.91 -9.59
CA PRO A 234 -17.36 2.65 -10.85
C PRO A 234 -16.89 1.77 -12.00
N ALA A 235 -17.71 1.64 -13.03
CA ALA A 235 -17.36 0.90 -14.24
C ALA A 235 -16.52 1.77 -15.19
N MET A 236 -15.62 1.14 -15.95
CA MET A 236 -14.84 1.79 -17.00
C MET A 236 -15.74 2.07 -18.23
N THR A 237 -16.50 3.16 -18.18
CA THR A 237 -17.38 3.61 -19.27
C THR A 237 -16.63 4.45 -20.31
N GLU A 238 -17.23 4.63 -21.48
CA GLU A 238 -16.64 5.46 -22.53
C GLU A 238 -16.35 6.92 -22.09
N PRO A 239 -17.25 7.61 -21.36
CA PRO A 239 -16.92 8.93 -20.80
C PRO A 239 -15.71 8.92 -19.87
N ILE A 240 -15.56 7.89 -19.03
CA ILE A 240 -14.40 7.75 -18.14
C ILE A 240 -13.12 7.52 -18.95
N ARG A 241 -13.16 6.68 -20.00
CA ARG A 241 -12.00 6.47 -20.89
C ARG A 241 -11.58 7.78 -21.57
N ALA A 242 -12.52 8.52 -22.13
CA ALA A 242 -12.25 9.79 -22.80
C ALA A 242 -11.63 10.82 -21.84
N MET A 243 -12.11 10.89 -20.60
CA MET A 243 -11.55 11.75 -19.55
C MET A 243 -10.12 11.33 -19.18
N ILE A 244 -9.88 10.02 -18.97
CA ILE A 244 -8.53 9.51 -18.69
C ILE A 244 -7.56 9.86 -19.82
N GLU A 245 -7.98 9.74 -21.09
CA GLU A 245 -7.14 10.11 -22.23
C GLU A 245 -6.86 11.60 -22.28
N GLN A 246 -7.81 12.44 -21.92
CA GLN A 246 -7.62 13.87 -21.80
C GLN A 246 -6.61 14.20 -20.69
N ASP A 247 -6.78 13.61 -19.51
CA ASP A 247 -5.85 13.79 -18.39
C ASP A 247 -4.44 13.31 -18.74
N ARG A 248 -4.30 12.19 -19.43
CA ARG A 248 -3.01 11.68 -19.90
C ARG A 248 -2.30 12.71 -20.81
N LYS A 249 -3.03 13.36 -21.73
CA LYS A 249 -2.46 14.38 -22.60
C LYS A 249 -2.01 15.62 -21.83
N LEU A 250 -2.77 16.03 -20.81
CA LEU A 250 -2.49 17.22 -20.01
C LEU A 250 -1.42 16.98 -18.93
N LEU A 251 -1.40 15.80 -18.33
CA LEU A 251 -0.63 15.49 -17.12
C LEU A 251 0.57 14.58 -17.36
N SER A 252 0.81 14.09 -18.59
CA SER A 252 1.88 13.11 -18.88
C SER A 252 3.28 13.59 -18.49
N GLY A 253 3.54 14.91 -18.54
CA GLY A 253 4.79 15.52 -18.05
C GLY A 253 4.84 15.83 -16.56
N SER A 254 3.73 15.65 -15.83
CA SER A 254 3.58 16.03 -14.42
C SER A 254 3.54 14.83 -13.48
N PHE A 255 3.50 13.59 -14.01
CA PHE A 255 3.49 12.38 -13.17
C PHE A 255 4.85 12.18 -12.50
N CYS A 256 4.92 12.53 -11.23
CA CYS A 256 6.08 12.33 -10.38
C CYS A 256 5.93 11.05 -9.57
N ARG A 257 6.86 10.10 -9.71
CA ARG A 257 6.91 8.92 -8.84
C ARG A 257 7.37 9.28 -7.41
N GLY A 258 7.90 10.51 -7.23
CA GLY A 258 8.34 11.01 -5.93
C GLY A 258 9.58 10.27 -5.43
N CYS A 259 10.67 10.44 -6.15
CA CYS A 259 11.98 9.95 -5.73
C CYS A 259 12.52 10.71 -4.51
#